data_88c51a65993118978a8f3016a34856a4
#
_entry.id   88c51a65993118978a8f3016a34856a4
#
_cell.length_a   1.000
_cell.length_b   1.000
_cell.length_c   1.000
_cell.angle_alpha   90.00
_cell.angle_beta   90.00
_cell.angle_gamma   90.00
#
_symmetry.space_group_name_H-M   'P 1'
#
loop_
_entity.id
_entity.type
_entity.pdbx_description
1 polymer ?
#
loop_
_entity_poly.entity_id
_entity_poly.type
_entity_poly.pdbx_seq_one_letter_code
_entity_poly.pdbx_strand_id
1 'polypeptide(L)'
;VAVTDHSEQLYVELWVSLASLLRSYTAAHGLKGNRQATVELGEEQITVRHGDKWMDLKRSGAEVHWQREDGQSGMLELTEAGQLKSAAGEEEMDLAAESWARELMQ
;
A
#
# COMPACT_ATOMS: atom_id res chain seq x y z
N VAL A 1 -12.20 11.57 24.14
CA VAL A 1 -10.80 11.50 23.79
C VAL A 1 -10.41 10.08 23.38
N ALA A 2 -10.87 9.07 24.11
CA ALA A 2 -10.60 7.68 23.78
C ALA A 2 -11.18 7.26 22.42
N VAL A 3 -12.22 7.92 21.97
CA VAL A 3 -12.89 7.60 20.71
C VAL A 3 -11.97 7.85 19.50
N THR A 4 -11.19 8.91 19.56
CA THR A 4 -10.28 9.26 18.48
C THR A 4 -9.16 8.22 18.35
N ASP A 5 -8.71 7.67 19.46
CA ASP A 5 -7.63 6.68 19.46
C ASP A 5 -8.07 5.37 18.84
N HIS A 6 -9.34 5.02 18.94
CA HIS A 6 -9.88 3.79 18.36
C HIS A 6 -9.77 3.80 16.84
N SER A 7 -10.18 4.89 16.21
CA SER A 7 -10.12 5.01 14.75
C SER A 7 -8.68 5.02 14.26
N GLU A 8 -7.81 5.73 14.95
CA GLU A 8 -6.39 5.79 14.57
C GLU A 8 -5.74 4.42 14.66
N GLN A 9 -6.04 3.66 15.71
CA GLN A 9 -5.50 2.32 15.86
C GLN A 9 -5.96 1.41 14.74
N LEU A 10 -7.21 1.48 14.34
CA LEU A 10 -7.74 0.71 13.23
C LEU A 10 -7.00 1.00 11.93
N TYR A 11 -6.78 2.28 11.64
CA TYR A 11 -6.07 2.67 10.43
C TYR A 11 -4.60 2.24 10.46
N VAL A 12 -3.97 2.25 11.62
CA VAL A 12 -2.60 1.75 11.76
C VAL A 12 -2.54 0.26 11.48
N GLU A 13 -3.50 -0.51 11.99
CA GLU A 13 -3.57 -1.95 11.73
C GLU A 13 -3.80 -2.25 10.25
N LEU A 14 -4.68 -1.48 9.60
CA LEU A 14 -4.92 -1.64 8.17
C LEU A 14 -3.66 -1.27 7.38
N TRP A 15 -2.94 -0.26 7.81
CA TRP A 15 -1.69 0.16 7.18
C TRP A 15 -0.62 -0.94 7.24
N VAL A 16 -0.47 -1.57 8.40
CA VAL A 16 0.45 -2.70 8.56
C VAL A 16 0.02 -3.87 7.69
N SER A 17 -1.29 -4.13 7.61
CA SER A 17 -1.82 -5.19 6.77
C SER A 17 -1.51 -4.93 5.29
N LEU A 18 -1.62 -3.68 4.85
CA LEU A 18 -1.30 -3.31 3.47
C LEU A 18 0.17 -3.60 3.16
N ALA A 19 1.08 -3.26 4.07
CA ALA A 19 2.50 -3.55 3.89
C ALA A 19 2.76 -5.06 3.80
N SER A 20 2.08 -5.85 4.63
CA SER A 20 2.20 -7.30 4.60
C SER A 20 1.71 -7.88 3.27
N LEU A 21 0.60 -7.37 2.76
CA LEU A 21 0.07 -7.80 1.47
C LEU A 21 1.05 -7.48 0.34
N LEU A 22 1.63 -6.28 0.36
CA LEU A 22 2.61 -5.89 -0.64
C LEU A 22 3.84 -6.79 -0.60
N ARG A 23 4.32 -7.15 0.59
CA ARG A 23 5.44 -8.08 0.74
C ARG A 23 5.11 -9.45 0.16
N SER A 24 3.93 -9.95 0.48
CA SER A 24 3.51 -11.27 0.01
C SER A 24 3.38 -11.32 -1.51
N TYR A 25 2.74 -10.33 -2.09
CA TYR A 25 2.52 -10.34 -3.54
C TYR A 25 3.78 -10.03 -4.33
N THR A 26 4.64 -9.13 -3.85
CA THR A 26 5.91 -8.89 -4.54
C THR A 26 6.81 -10.10 -4.47
N ALA A 27 6.82 -10.83 -3.35
CA ALA A 27 7.57 -12.07 -3.23
C ALA A 27 7.05 -13.12 -4.20
N ALA A 28 5.72 -13.26 -4.30
CA ALA A 28 5.11 -14.23 -5.20
C ALA A 28 5.45 -13.95 -6.66
N HIS A 29 5.36 -12.69 -7.07
CA HIS A 29 5.68 -12.31 -8.44
C HIS A 29 7.19 -12.40 -8.74
N GLY A 30 8.02 -12.24 -7.72
CA GLY A 30 9.47 -12.29 -7.88
C GLY A 30 10.05 -13.69 -8.03
N LEU A 31 9.31 -14.72 -7.63
CA LEU A 31 9.82 -16.10 -7.65
C LEU A 31 10.22 -16.56 -9.03
N LYS A 32 9.47 -16.21 -10.05
CA LYS A 32 9.72 -16.67 -11.42
C LYS A 32 10.97 -16.06 -12.05
N GLY A 33 11.32 -14.83 -11.67
CA GLY A 33 12.43 -14.11 -12.26
C GLY A 33 13.65 -14.00 -11.37
N ASN A 34 13.63 -14.68 -10.24
CA ASN A 34 14.70 -14.57 -9.25
C ASN A 34 14.89 -13.10 -8.81
N ARG A 35 13.81 -12.35 -8.83
CA ARG A 35 13.79 -10.93 -8.51
C ARG A 35 13.30 -10.73 -7.08
N GLN A 36 13.83 -9.71 -6.45
CA GLN A 36 13.42 -9.38 -5.10
C GLN A 36 13.03 -7.91 -5.01
N ALA A 37 11.89 -7.66 -4.38
CA ALA A 37 11.46 -6.31 -4.05
C ALA A 37 11.69 -6.06 -2.57
N THR A 38 11.91 -4.81 -2.21
CA THR A 38 12.04 -4.39 -0.83
C THR A 38 10.81 -3.61 -0.44
N VAL A 39 10.20 -3.98 0.69
CA VAL A 39 9.06 -3.25 1.26
C VAL A 39 9.49 -2.71 2.61
N GLU A 40 9.53 -1.40 2.73
CA GLU A 40 9.89 -0.73 3.97
C GLU A 40 8.64 -0.12 4.60
N LEU A 41 8.37 -0.49 5.85
CA LEU A 41 7.22 0.02 6.59
C LEU A 41 7.67 1.03 7.63
N GLY A 42 7.19 2.27 7.50
CA GLY A 42 7.32 3.29 8.52
C GLY A 42 5.97 3.57 9.16
N GLU A 43 5.93 4.48 10.12
CA GLU A 43 4.70 4.82 10.82
C GLU A 43 3.63 5.39 9.88
N GLU A 44 4.05 6.22 8.95
CA GLU A 44 3.14 6.90 8.02
C GLU A 44 3.55 6.72 6.56
N GLN A 45 4.47 5.80 6.30
CA GLN A 45 5.00 5.63 4.94
C GLN A 45 5.29 4.16 4.67
N ILE A 46 4.96 3.73 3.45
CA ILE A 46 5.36 2.43 2.93
C ILE A 46 6.09 2.71 1.62
N THR A 47 7.29 2.17 1.47
CA THR A 47 8.07 2.29 0.25
C THR A 47 8.32 0.89 -0.32
N VAL A 48 7.95 0.69 -1.57
CA VAL A 48 8.18 -0.58 -2.28
C VAL A 48 9.16 -0.29 -3.42
N ARG A 49 10.24 -1.05 -3.49
CA ARG A 49 11.28 -0.88 -4.52
C ARG A 49 11.60 -2.18 -5.20
N HIS A 50 11.78 -2.11 -6.51
CA HIS A 50 12.19 -3.25 -7.31
C HIS A 50 13.02 -2.73 -8.49
N GLY A 51 14.34 -2.85 -8.40
CA GLY A 51 15.23 -2.30 -9.41
C GLY A 51 15.08 -0.79 -9.50
N ASP A 52 14.78 -0.29 -10.68
CA ASP A 52 14.58 1.13 -10.92
C ASP A 52 13.17 1.60 -10.62
N LYS A 53 12.27 0.68 -10.32
CA LYS A 53 10.88 0.98 -10.03
C LYS A 53 10.67 1.14 -8.53
N TRP A 54 9.83 2.09 -8.17
CA TRP A 54 9.45 2.26 -6.78
C TRP A 54 8.04 2.83 -6.67
N MET A 55 7.45 2.62 -5.53
CA MET A 55 6.15 3.18 -5.20
C MET A 55 6.18 3.61 -3.74
N ASP A 56 5.79 4.83 -3.49
CA ASP A 56 5.78 5.44 -2.17
C ASP A 56 4.34 5.68 -1.77
N LEU A 57 3.98 5.27 -0.55
CA LEU A 57 2.65 5.49 0.00
C LEU A 57 2.81 6.24 1.32
N LYS A 58 2.11 7.34 1.46
CA LYS A 58 2.13 8.13 2.68
C LYS A 58 0.72 8.24 3.24
N ARG A 59 0.60 8.01 4.53
CA ARG A 59 -0.69 8.02 5.22
C ARG A 59 -0.79 9.23 6.13
N SER A 60 -1.94 9.86 6.09
CA SER A 60 -2.32 10.90 7.05
C SER A 60 -3.75 10.62 7.50
N GLY A 61 -3.92 10.08 8.71
CA GLY A 61 -5.23 9.60 9.16
C GLY A 61 -5.71 8.48 8.25
N ALA A 62 -6.83 8.67 7.60
CA ALA A 62 -7.39 7.72 6.63
C ALA A 62 -6.93 7.98 5.20
N GLU A 63 -6.30 9.11 4.94
CA GLU A 63 -5.85 9.46 3.60
C GLU A 63 -4.52 8.79 3.27
N VAL A 64 -4.41 8.27 2.03
CA VAL A 64 -3.19 7.66 1.52
C VAL A 64 -2.83 8.34 0.21
N HIS A 65 -1.63 8.91 0.15
CA HIS A 65 -1.08 9.51 -1.06
C HIS A 65 -0.01 8.58 -1.62
N TRP A 66 -0.14 8.22 -2.88
CA TRP A 66 0.84 7.35 -3.52
C TRP A 66 1.53 8.06 -4.67
N GLN A 67 2.76 7.65 -4.92
CA GLN A 67 3.60 8.22 -5.96
C GLN A 67 4.50 7.14 -6.53
N ARG A 68 4.77 7.18 -7.83
CA ARG A 68 5.61 6.22 -8.54
C ARG A 68 6.78 6.90 -9.23
N GLU A 69 7.78 6.10 -9.63
CA GLU A 69 8.98 6.58 -10.29
C GLU A 69 8.69 7.24 -11.64
N ASP A 70 7.58 6.87 -12.29
CA ASP A 70 7.20 7.44 -13.58
C ASP A 70 6.46 8.79 -13.47
N GLY A 71 6.35 9.32 -12.27
CA GLY A 71 5.66 10.58 -12.03
C GLY A 71 4.16 10.45 -11.78
N GLN A 72 3.63 9.26 -11.86
CA GLN A 72 2.22 9.05 -11.54
C GLN A 72 2.00 9.17 -10.03
N SER A 73 0.88 9.73 -9.66
CA SER A 73 0.50 9.88 -8.26
C SER A 73 -1.01 9.89 -8.11
N GLY A 74 -1.48 9.69 -6.91
CA GLY A 74 -2.91 9.71 -6.64
C GLY A 74 -3.19 9.72 -5.15
N MET A 75 -4.46 9.70 -4.82
CA MET A 75 -4.92 9.72 -3.45
C MET A 75 -5.99 8.66 -3.26
N LEU A 76 -5.91 7.97 -2.13
CA LEU A 76 -6.87 6.96 -1.72
C LEU A 76 -7.27 7.23 -0.28
N GLU A 77 -8.36 6.61 0.14
CA GLU A 77 -8.83 6.72 1.51
C GLU A 77 -9.05 5.33 2.07
N LEU A 78 -8.48 5.07 3.25
CA LEU A 78 -8.74 3.83 3.97
C LEU A 78 -10.12 3.88 4.58
N THR A 79 -10.89 2.81 4.41
CA THR A 79 -12.20 2.69 5.04
C THR A 79 -12.12 1.74 6.22
N GLU A 80 -13.08 1.87 7.14
CA GLU A 80 -13.13 0.99 8.31
C GLU A 80 -13.39 -0.47 7.93
N ALA A 81 -13.91 -0.69 6.73
CA ALA A 81 -14.14 -2.03 6.21
C ALA A 81 -12.89 -2.68 5.60
N GLY A 82 -11.76 -1.99 5.61
CA GLY A 82 -10.52 -2.51 5.06
C GLY A 82 -10.42 -2.36 3.56
N GLN A 83 -11.07 -1.36 3.00
CA GLN A 83 -11.04 -1.07 1.57
C GLN A 83 -10.29 0.23 1.30
N LEU A 84 -9.88 0.40 0.05
CA LEU A 84 -9.29 1.63 -0.43
C LEU A 84 -10.29 2.32 -1.36
N LYS A 85 -10.63 3.55 -1.02
CA LYS A 85 -11.60 4.32 -1.77
C LYS A 85 -10.91 5.37 -2.62
N SER A 86 -11.27 5.43 -3.90
CA SER A 86 -10.74 6.42 -4.83
C SER A 86 -11.89 7.06 -5.59
N ALA A 87 -11.58 7.98 -6.50
CA ALA A 87 -12.59 8.60 -7.36
C ALA A 87 -13.30 7.57 -8.24
N ALA A 88 -12.63 6.45 -8.53
CA ALA A 88 -13.21 5.38 -9.35
C ALA A 88 -14.10 4.41 -8.55
N GLY A 89 -14.10 4.51 -7.23
CA GLY A 89 -14.88 3.62 -6.37
C GLY A 89 -14.06 3.00 -5.26
N GLU A 90 -14.59 1.95 -4.65
CA GLU A 90 -13.93 1.23 -3.57
C GLU A 90 -13.35 -0.08 -4.08
N GLU A 91 -12.17 -0.42 -3.59
CA GLU A 91 -11.48 -1.66 -3.93
C GLU A 91 -10.92 -2.27 -2.66
N GLU A 92 -11.00 -3.58 -2.55
CA GLU A 92 -10.42 -4.27 -1.40
C GLU A 92 -8.90 -4.06 -1.39
N MET A 93 -8.36 -3.86 -0.20
CA MET A 93 -6.93 -3.63 0.00
C MET A 93 -6.10 -4.76 -0.59
N ASP A 94 -6.57 -5.98 -0.48
CA ASP A 94 -5.93 -7.18 -1.01
C ASP A 94 -5.75 -7.07 -2.53
N LEU A 95 -6.82 -6.70 -3.24
CA LEU A 95 -6.79 -6.56 -4.69
C LEU A 95 -5.89 -5.40 -5.13
N ALA A 96 -5.93 -4.30 -4.41
CA ALA A 96 -5.09 -3.14 -4.72
C ALA A 96 -3.60 -3.50 -4.55
N ALA A 97 -3.26 -4.18 -3.46
CA ALA A 97 -1.88 -4.58 -3.20
C ALA A 97 -1.37 -5.55 -4.28
N GLU A 98 -2.20 -6.51 -4.68
CA GLU A 98 -1.84 -7.45 -5.74
C GLU A 98 -1.60 -6.73 -7.06
N SER A 99 -2.47 -5.81 -7.42
CA SER A 99 -2.35 -5.03 -8.65
C SER A 99 -1.06 -4.20 -8.66
N TRP A 100 -0.76 -3.53 -7.57
CA TRP A 100 0.45 -2.73 -7.46
C TRP A 100 1.71 -3.58 -7.52
N ALA A 101 1.71 -4.72 -6.82
CA ALA A 101 2.84 -5.64 -6.84
C ALA A 101 3.08 -6.16 -8.25
N ARG A 102 2.03 -6.54 -8.95
CA ARG A 102 2.14 -7.05 -10.32
C ARG A 102 2.75 -6.01 -11.25
N GLU A 103 2.31 -4.75 -11.13
CA GLU A 103 2.85 -3.67 -11.97
C GLU A 103 4.31 -3.38 -11.67
N LEU A 104 4.71 -3.41 -10.40
CA LEU A 104 6.09 -3.17 -10.01
C LEU A 104 7.02 -4.29 -10.42
N MET A 105 6.54 -5.52 -10.45
CA MET A 105 7.35 -6.69 -10.74
C MET A 105 7.37 -7.10 -12.22
N GLN A 106 6.73 -6.32 -13.06
CA GLN A 106 6.76 -6.56 -14.51
C GLN A 106 8.09 -6.21 -15.16
#